data_86a6f01e8ca22b3cd697ae6cb640c149
#
_entry.id   86a6f01e8ca22b3cd697ae6cb640c149
#
_cell.length_a   1.000
_cell.length_b   1.000
_cell.length_c   1.000
_cell.angle_alpha   90.00
_cell.angle_beta   90.00
_cell.angle_gamma   90.00
#
_symmetry.space_group_name_H-M   'P 1'
#
loop_
_entity.id
_entity.type
_entity.pdbx_description
1 polymer ?
#
loop_
_entity_poly.entity_id
_entity_poly.type
_entity_poly.pdbx_seq_one_letter_code
_entity_poly.pdbx_strand_id
1 'polypeptide(L)'
;MAHVSLNPTPTSAPFPGVPVVLALDLGTTTGWALQAADGLITSGTVSFRPSRYDGGGMRYLRFRGWLEQLANDAGTITAIHFEEVRRHVGTDAAHVYGGLLATLTSWAETAGVAYQGVPVGTIKRYATGKGNANKDAMMAAARARGFSPADENEADAIAILLWALETRGGVQ
;
A
#
# COMPACT_ATOMS: atom_id res chain seq x y z
N MET A 1 -30.69 -43.56 31.30
CA MET A 1 -30.39 -42.67 30.15
C MET A 1 -29.36 -41.64 30.60
N ALA A 2 -28.12 -41.77 30.16
CA ALA A 2 -27.01 -40.90 30.57
C ALA A 2 -26.98 -39.67 29.64
N HIS A 3 -27.12 -38.46 30.18
CA HIS A 3 -26.91 -37.21 29.49
C HIS A 3 -25.40 -36.98 29.32
N VAL A 4 -24.90 -37.07 28.09
CA VAL A 4 -23.56 -36.64 27.74
C VAL A 4 -23.61 -35.14 27.52
N SER A 5 -23.04 -34.37 28.46
CA SER A 5 -22.80 -32.93 28.32
C SER A 5 -21.61 -32.72 27.41
N LEU A 6 -21.86 -32.24 26.19
CA LEU A 6 -20.80 -31.78 25.27
C LEU A 6 -20.31 -30.42 25.76
N ASN A 7 -19.15 -30.38 26.39
CA ASN A 7 -18.46 -29.13 26.66
C ASN A 7 -18.09 -28.47 25.31
N PRO A 8 -18.42 -27.18 25.10
CA PRO A 8 -17.94 -26.47 23.91
C PRO A 8 -16.43 -26.39 23.99
N THR A 9 -15.78 -26.85 22.93
CA THR A 9 -14.35 -26.66 22.71
C THR A 9 -14.02 -25.17 22.84
N PRO A 10 -13.00 -24.77 23.62
CA PRO A 10 -12.63 -23.36 23.67
C PRO A 10 -12.20 -22.92 22.26
N THR A 11 -12.97 -22.03 21.68
CA THR A 11 -12.56 -21.31 20.48
C THR A 11 -11.29 -20.55 20.85
N SER A 12 -10.15 -21.02 20.36
CA SER A 12 -8.89 -20.29 20.52
C SER A 12 -9.10 -18.90 19.94
N ALA A 13 -9.01 -17.89 20.79
CA ALA A 13 -9.00 -16.50 20.31
C ALA A 13 -7.88 -16.40 19.26
N PRO A 14 -8.15 -15.81 18.09
CA PRO A 14 -7.08 -15.64 17.12
C PRO A 14 -5.97 -14.84 17.82
N PHE A 15 -4.74 -15.32 17.72
CA PHE A 15 -3.57 -14.52 18.09
C PHE A 15 -3.73 -13.16 17.41
N PRO A 16 -3.43 -12.01 18.08
CA PRO A 16 -3.48 -10.73 17.41
C PRO A 16 -2.57 -10.84 16.19
N GLY A 17 -3.16 -10.88 15.00
CA GLY A 17 -2.43 -11.00 13.74
C GLY A 17 -1.51 -9.80 13.55
N VAL A 18 -0.51 -9.97 12.72
CA VAL A 18 0.34 -8.86 12.29
C VAL A 18 -0.54 -7.81 11.62
N PRO A 19 -0.32 -6.49 11.85
CA PRO A 19 -1.10 -5.45 11.18
C PRO A 19 -1.07 -5.60 9.66
N VAL A 20 -2.22 -5.48 9.01
CA VAL A 20 -2.31 -5.45 7.55
C VAL A 20 -2.00 -4.03 7.09
N VAL A 21 -0.86 -3.84 6.44
CA VAL A 21 -0.35 -2.54 6.02
C VAL A 21 -0.23 -2.48 4.51
N LEU A 22 -0.84 -1.47 3.90
CA LEU A 22 -0.77 -1.19 2.48
C LEU A 22 0.14 0.01 2.21
N ALA A 23 1.05 -0.11 1.26
CA ALA A 23 1.88 0.97 0.76
C ALA A 23 1.61 1.24 -0.73
N LEU A 24 1.59 2.51 -1.13
CA LEU A 24 1.22 2.95 -2.47
C LEU A 24 2.18 4.02 -3.01
N ASP A 25 2.65 3.82 -4.22
CA ASP A 25 3.23 4.86 -5.08
C ASP A 25 2.17 5.28 -6.10
N LEU A 26 1.48 6.41 -5.83
CA LEU A 26 0.27 6.84 -6.55
C LEU A 26 0.60 7.44 -7.91
N GLY A 27 0.11 6.83 -8.97
CA GLY A 27 0.25 7.31 -10.34
C GLY A 27 -0.72 6.62 -11.31
N THR A 28 -0.64 6.95 -12.60
CA THR A 28 -1.41 6.24 -13.64
C THR A 28 -1.11 4.75 -13.63
N THR A 29 0.13 4.37 -13.43
CA THR A 29 0.56 3.06 -12.98
C THR A 29 0.93 3.21 -11.51
N THR A 30 0.12 2.62 -10.64
CA THR A 30 0.32 2.66 -9.19
C THR A 30 1.14 1.45 -8.78
N GLY A 31 2.26 1.69 -8.10
CA GLY A 31 2.99 0.64 -7.38
C GLY A 31 2.29 0.36 -6.04
N TRP A 32 2.25 -0.89 -5.63
CA TRP A 32 1.68 -1.28 -4.35
C TRP A 32 2.49 -2.38 -3.67
N ALA A 33 2.48 -2.37 -2.36
CA ALA A 33 3.01 -3.45 -1.52
C ALA A 33 2.11 -3.63 -0.30
N LEU A 34 1.80 -4.87 0.05
CA LEU A 34 0.89 -5.22 1.14
C LEU A 34 1.53 -6.25 2.06
N GLN A 35 1.55 -5.97 3.36
CA GLN A 35 1.79 -6.99 4.38
C GLN A 35 0.44 -7.52 4.86
N ALA A 36 0.21 -8.81 4.68
CA ALA A 36 -0.99 -9.51 5.15
C ALA A 36 -0.90 -9.88 6.65
N ALA A 37 -2.01 -10.33 7.23
CA ALA A 37 -2.10 -10.69 8.65
C ALA A 37 -1.20 -11.87 9.08
N ASP A 38 -0.75 -12.68 8.12
CA ASP A 38 0.23 -13.76 8.33
C ASP A 38 1.69 -13.29 8.23
N GLY A 39 1.91 -12.00 7.96
CA GLY A 39 3.22 -11.37 7.81
C GLY A 39 3.81 -11.50 6.41
N LEU A 40 3.15 -12.19 5.48
CA LEU A 40 3.62 -12.26 4.10
C LEU A 40 3.47 -10.92 3.39
N ILE A 41 4.47 -10.57 2.59
CA ILE A 41 4.47 -9.35 1.78
C ILE A 41 4.26 -9.74 0.32
N THR A 42 3.27 -9.12 -0.30
CA THR A 42 3.01 -9.17 -1.74
C THR A 42 3.13 -7.76 -2.32
N SER A 43 3.54 -7.65 -3.57
CA SER A 43 3.72 -6.37 -4.26
C SER A 43 3.42 -6.50 -5.75
N GLY A 44 3.28 -5.37 -6.40
CA GLY A 44 3.03 -5.30 -7.84
C GLY A 44 2.74 -3.90 -8.31
N THR A 45 2.28 -3.82 -9.54
CA THR A 45 1.77 -2.59 -10.16
C THR A 45 0.39 -2.81 -10.75
N VAL A 46 -0.40 -1.75 -10.80
CA VAL A 46 -1.71 -1.73 -11.42
C VAL A 46 -1.89 -0.45 -12.22
N SER A 47 -2.41 -0.56 -13.46
CA SER A 47 -2.65 0.60 -14.32
C SER A 47 -4.12 1.03 -14.26
N PHE A 48 -4.33 2.31 -13.97
CA PHE A 48 -5.64 2.97 -14.00
C PHE A 48 -5.79 3.89 -15.21
N ARG A 49 -5.03 3.63 -16.27
CA ARG A 49 -5.14 4.43 -17.50
C ARG A 49 -6.52 4.25 -18.13
N PRO A 50 -7.28 5.34 -18.33
CA PRO A 50 -8.52 5.27 -19.07
C PRO A 50 -8.28 4.88 -20.54
N SER A 51 -9.20 4.14 -21.13
CA SER A 51 -9.23 3.95 -22.58
C SER A 51 -9.68 5.24 -23.27
N ARG A 52 -9.50 5.31 -24.58
CA ARG A 52 -9.97 6.47 -25.38
C ARG A 52 -11.48 6.66 -25.36
N TYR A 53 -12.23 5.66 -24.91
CA TYR A 53 -13.70 5.71 -24.83
C TYR A 53 -14.21 6.00 -23.42
N ASP A 54 -13.30 6.07 -22.43
CA ASP A 54 -13.65 6.30 -21.04
C ASP A 54 -13.75 7.81 -20.75
N GLY A 55 -14.66 8.17 -19.87
CA GLY A 55 -14.60 9.47 -19.21
C GLY A 55 -13.43 9.52 -18.19
N GLY A 56 -12.89 10.72 -17.95
CA GLY A 56 -11.74 10.91 -17.05
C GLY A 56 -11.95 10.38 -15.60
N GLY A 57 -13.21 10.30 -15.16
CA GLY A 57 -13.59 9.76 -13.86
C GLY A 57 -13.41 8.23 -13.71
N MET A 58 -13.36 7.49 -14.83
CA MET A 58 -13.22 6.03 -14.81
C MET A 58 -11.92 5.58 -14.15
N ARG A 59 -10.86 6.37 -14.24
CA ARG A 59 -9.60 6.12 -13.51
C ARG A 59 -9.83 5.98 -12.02
N TYR A 60 -10.55 6.92 -11.44
CA TYR A 60 -10.78 6.99 -10.00
C TYR A 60 -11.79 5.94 -9.53
N LEU A 61 -12.80 5.63 -10.33
CA LEU A 61 -13.72 4.52 -10.06
C LEU A 61 -13.01 3.17 -10.05
N ARG A 62 -12.11 2.93 -11.03
CA ARG A 62 -11.31 1.70 -11.08
C ARG A 62 -10.34 1.60 -9.90
N PHE A 63 -9.70 2.72 -9.54
CA PHE A 63 -8.81 2.77 -8.38
C PHE A 63 -9.58 2.45 -7.08
N ARG A 64 -10.74 3.07 -6.88
CA ARG A 64 -11.59 2.79 -5.73
C ARG A 64 -12.04 1.32 -5.69
N GLY A 65 -12.53 0.79 -6.79
CA GLY A 65 -12.94 -0.62 -6.87
C GLY A 65 -11.80 -1.60 -6.59
N TRP A 66 -10.59 -1.26 -7.05
CA TRP A 66 -9.38 -2.04 -6.75
C TRP A 66 -9.02 -1.98 -5.25
N LEU A 67 -9.13 -0.81 -4.59
CA LEU A 67 -8.92 -0.71 -3.15
C LEU A 67 -9.94 -1.56 -2.37
N GLU A 68 -11.21 -1.52 -2.76
CA GLU A 68 -12.28 -2.32 -2.16
C GLU A 68 -11.99 -3.82 -2.32
N GLN A 69 -11.58 -4.26 -3.51
CA GLN A 69 -11.21 -5.65 -3.77
C GLN A 69 -10.01 -6.08 -2.93
N LEU A 70 -8.95 -5.25 -2.91
CA LEU A 70 -7.74 -5.55 -2.14
C LEU A 70 -8.03 -5.66 -0.64
N ALA A 71 -8.89 -4.78 -0.11
CA ALA A 71 -9.31 -4.82 1.29
C ALA A 71 -10.14 -6.08 1.61
N ASN A 72 -11.00 -6.52 0.69
CA ASN A 72 -11.78 -7.74 0.85
C ASN A 72 -10.87 -8.98 0.84
N ASP A 73 -9.86 -9.01 -0.03
CA ASP A 73 -8.95 -10.16 -0.18
C ASP A 73 -7.94 -10.24 0.98
N ALA A 74 -7.45 -9.10 1.45
CA ALA A 74 -6.44 -9.02 2.52
C ALA A 74 -7.03 -9.08 3.94
N GLY A 75 -8.34 -8.91 4.06
CA GLY A 75 -9.00 -8.66 5.34
C GLY A 75 -8.94 -7.17 5.74
N THR A 76 -9.04 -6.87 7.02
CA THR A 76 -9.07 -5.48 7.49
C THR A 76 -7.71 -4.83 7.35
N ILE A 77 -7.55 -3.90 6.39
CA ILE A 77 -6.37 -3.04 6.29
C ILE A 77 -6.37 -2.12 7.52
N THR A 78 -5.25 -2.08 8.25
CA THR A 78 -5.11 -1.29 9.48
C THR A 78 -4.49 0.07 9.22
N ALA A 79 -3.61 0.18 8.23
CA ALA A 79 -2.94 1.42 7.87
C ALA A 79 -2.54 1.46 6.39
N ILE A 80 -2.57 2.66 5.83
CA ILE A 80 -2.10 2.94 4.47
C ILE A 80 -0.99 3.97 4.52
N HIS A 81 0.13 3.69 3.83
CA HIS A 81 1.20 4.66 3.60
C HIS A 81 1.34 4.92 2.11
N PHE A 82 1.55 6.18 1.73
CA PHE A 82 1.70 6.54 0.32
C PHE A 82 2.81 7.56 0.12
N GLU A 83 3.41 7.58 -1.08
CA GLU A 83 4.40 8.59 -1.41
C GLU A 83 3.76 9.99 -1.42
N GLU A 84 4.26 10.90 -0.58
CA GLU A 84 3.84 12.30 -0.57
C GLU A 84 4.63 13.09 -1.59
N VAL A 85 4.04 13.38 -2.74
CA VAL A 85 4.63 14.20 -3.81
C VAL A 85 4.17 15.65 -3.66
N ARG A 86 5.07 16.54 -3.25
CA ARG A 86 4.74 17.96 -3.04
C ARG A 86 4.89 18.82 -4.29
N ARG A 87 5.64 18.35 -5.29
CA ARG A 87 5.89 19.07 -6.55
C ARG A 87 5.85 18.10 -7.71
N HIS A 88 5.05 18.40 -8.70
CA HIS A 88 4.99 17.68 -9.97
C HIS A 88 5.60 18.51 -11.08
N VAL A 89 6.27 17.83 -12.02
CA VAL A 89 6.90 18.49 -13.18
C VAL A 89 5.85 18.92 -14.21
N GLY A 90 4.66 18.27 -14.23
CA GLY A 90 3.58 18.56 -15.18
C GLY A 90 2.23 18.69 -14.51
N THR A 91 1.38 19.55 -15.06
CA THR A 91 0.02 19.81 -14.57
C THR A 91 -0.84 18.56 -14.60
N ASP A 92 -0.77 17.77 -15.69
CA ASP A 92 -1.54 16.53 -15.82
C ASP A 92 -1.17 15.50 -14.76
N ALA A 93 0.12 15.36 -14.48
CA ALA A 93 0.60 14.47 -13.40
C ALA A 93 0.10 14.92 -12.03
N ALA A 94 0.09 16.24 -11.78
CA ALA A 94 -0.44 16.81 -10.55
C ALA A 94 -1.95 16.54 -10.39
N HIS A 95 -2.73 16.71 -11.46
CA HIS A 95 -4.17 16.44 -11.44
C HIS A 95 -4.48 14.96 -11.21
N VAL A 96 -3.74 14.06 -11.86
CA VAL A 96 -3.90 12.60 -11.67
C VAL A 96 -3.57 12.20 -10.24
N TYR A 97 -2.41 12.63 -9.74
CA TYR A 97 -2.00 12.35 -8.37
C TYR A 97 -3.02 12.90 -7.35
N GLY A 98 -3.43 14.16 -7.50
CA GLY A 98 -4.42 14.79 -6.61
C GLY A 98 -5.76 14.06 -6.61
N GLY A 99 -6.24 13.61 -7.79
CA GLY A 99 -7.46 12.83 -7.90
C GLY A 99 -7.37 11.44 -7.27
N LEU A 100 -6.24 10.74 -7.45
CA LEU A 100 -5.99 9.45 -6.80
C LEU A 100 -5.87 9.62 -5.28
N LEU A 101 -5.15 10.65 -4.81
CA LEU A 101 -5.01 10.96 -3.40
C LEU A 101 -6.36 11.28 -2.75
N ALA A 102 -7.18 12.12 -3.38
CA ALA A 102 -8.52 12.45 -2.88
C ALA A 102 -9.41 11.19 -2.81
N THR A 103 -9.33 10.31 -3.81
CA THR A 103 -10.07 9.05 -3.82
C THR A 103 -9.60 8.12 -2.71
N LEU A 104 -8.29 7.98 -2.52
CA LEU A 104 -7.68 7.16 -1.46
C LEU A 104 -8.12 7.63 -0.07
N THR A 105 -7.93 8.91 0.21
CA THR A 105 -8.21 9.47 1.54
C THR A 105 -9.71 9.43 1.86
N SER A 106 -10.57 9.75 0.90
CA SER A 106 -12.02 9.62 1.05
C SER A 106 -12.46 8.18 1.30
N TRP A 107 -11.87 7.21 0.60
CA TRP A 107 -12.12 5.80 0.84
C TRP A 107 -11.65 5.38 2.24
N ALA A 108 -10.44 5.77 2.64
CA ALA A 108 -9.86 5.44 3.93
C ALA A 108 -10.70 5.99 5.11
N GLU A 109 -11.17 7.24 5.01
CA GLU A 109 -12.10 7.83 6.00
C GLU A 109 -13.40 7.01 6.11
N THR A 110 -13.98 6.62 4.97
CA THR A 110 -15.20 5.80 4.95
C THR A 110 -14.99 4.42 5.57
N ALA A 111 -13.83 3.82 5.34
CA ALA A 111 -13.48 2.50 5.86
C ALA A 111 -12.91 2.53 7.29
N GLY A 112 -12.67 3.69 7.87
CA GLY A 112 -12.04 3.84 9.19
C GLY A 112 -10.58 3.41 9.21
N VAL A 113 -9.86 3.53 8.09
CA VAL A 113 -8.45 3.13 7.92
C VAL A 113 -7.53 4.33 8.11
N ALA A 114 -6.54 4.20 8.98
CA ALA A 114 -5.51 5.23 9.15
C ALA A 114 -4.64 5.36 7.89
N TYR A 115 -4.27 6.59 7.51
CA TYR A 115 -3.40 6.83 6.36
C TYR A 115 -2.36 7.92 6.62
N GLN A 116 -1.22 7.82 5.95
CA GLN A 116 -0.13 8.79 6.08
C GLN A 116 0.70 8.91 4.80
N GLY A 117 0.96 10.15 4.38
CA GLY A 117 1.95 10.45 3.36
C GLY A 117 3.37 10.35 3.90
N VAL A 118 4.28 9.82 3.08
CA VAL A 118 5.70 9.71 3.39
C VAL A 118 6.49 10.51 2.34
N PRO A 119 7.29 11.49 2.74
CA PRO A 119 8.05 12.31 1.79
C PRO A 119 9.03 11.47 0.96
N VAL A 120 9.10 11.74 -0.36
CA VAL A 120 9.99 11.06 -1.32
C VAL A 120 11.42 10.92 -0.81
N GLY A 121 11.99 12.01 -0.29
CA GLY A 121 13.35 12.01 0.24
C GLY A 121 13.55 11.09 1.44
N THR A 122 12.52 10.89 2.26
CA THR A 122 12.52 9.96 3.39
C THR A 122 12.57 8.51 2.89
N ILE A 123 11.71 8.17 1.93
CA ILE A 123 11.66 6.82 1.32
C ILE A 123 13.01 6.47 0.70
N LYS A 124 13.54 7.37 -0.14
CA LYS A 124 14.82 7.18 -0.82
C LYS A 124 15.99 7.04 0.14
N ARG A 125 16.05 7.88 1.18
CA ARG A 125 17.10 7.78 2.20
C ARG A 125 17.03 6.49 2.98
N TYR A 126 15.83 6.04 3.33
CA TYR A 126 15.62 4.77 3.99
C TYR A 126 16.10 3.59 3.12
N ALA A 127 15.69 3.57 1.85
CA ALA A 127 15.99 2.48 0.94
C ALA A 127 17.49 2.37 0.59
N THR A 128 18.15 3.53 0.33
CA THR A 128 19.47 3.59 -0.31
C THR A 128 20.54 4.35 0.49
N GLY A 129 20.16 4.98 1.60
CA GLY A 129 21.03 5.91 2.35
C GLY A 129 21.10 7.32 1.75
N LYS A 130 20.50 7.57 0.56
CA LYS A 130 20.55 8.87 -0.14
C LYS A 130 19.15 9.36 -0.50
N GLY A 131 18.78 10.58 -0.04
CA GLY A 131 17.45 11.16 -0.29
C GLY A 131 17.16 11.55 -1.75
N ASN A 132 18.15 11.53 -2.63
CA ASN A 132 18.05 11.82 -4.07
C ASN A 132 18.40 10.60 -4.94
N ALA A 133 18.24 9.39 -4.43
CA ALA A 133 18.50 8.16 -5.17
C ALA A 133 17.71 8.12 -6.48
N ASN A 134 18.34 7.59 -7.53
CA ASN A 134 17.69 7.36 -8.80
C ASN A 134 16.94 6.03 -8.84
N LYS A 135 16.21 5.77 -9.92
CA LYS A 135 15.40 4.57 -10.14
C LYS A 135 16.19 3.28 -10.00
N ASP A 136 17.37 3.21 -10.62
CA ASP A 136 18.22 2.00 -10.57
C ASP A 136 18.66 1.68 -9.15
N ALA A 137 18.96 2.70 -8.35
CA ALA A 137 19.32 2.54 -6.94
C ALA A 137 18.13 2.02 -6.11
N MET A 138 16.90 2.50 -6.37
CA MET A 138 15.69 2.00 -5.71
C MET A 138 15.41 0.55 -6.06
N MET A 139 15.51 0.18 -7.35
CA MET A 139 15.38 -1.20 -7.83
C MET A 139 16.43 -2.13 -7.18
N ALA A 140 17.69 -1.69 -7.13
CA ALA A 140 18.78 -2.44 -6.51
C ALA A 140 18.55 -2.61 -4.99
N ALA A 141 18.06 -1.58 -4.31
CA ALA A 141 17.77 -1.63 -2.89
C ALA A 141 16.63 -2.62 -2.54
N ALA A 142 15.58 -2.70 -3.37
CA ALA A 142 14.52 -3.67 -3.21
C ALA A 142 15.04 -5.10 -3.43
N ARG A 143 15.85 -5.32 -4.48
CA ARG A 143 16.47 -6.63 -4.76
C ARG A 143 17.40 -7.08 -3.64
N ALA A 144 18.19 -6.18 -3.07
CA ALA A 144 19.08 -6.49 -1.95
C ALA A 144 18.32 -6.94 -0.68
N ARG A 145 17.04 -6.58 -0.57
CA ARG A 145 16.13 -7.02 0.51
C ARG A 145 15.32 -8.28 0.17
N GLY A 146 15.63 -8.93 -0.96
CA GLY A 146 15.01 -10.20 -1.36
C GLY A 146 13.74 -10.07 -2.21
N PHE A 147 13.38 -8.86 -2.65
CA PHE A 147 12.26 -8.63 -3.54
C PHE A 147 12.69 -8.68 -5.03
N SER A 148 11.71 -8.85 -5.92
CA SER A 148 11.94 -8.87 -7.37
C SER A 148 10.99 -7.92 -8.08
N PRO A 149 11.07 -6.59 -7.82
CA PRO A 149 10.16 -5.63 -8.41
C PRO A 149 10.25 -5.64 -9.94
N ALA A 150 9.10 -5.58 -10.61
CA ALA A 150 8.99 -5.54 -12.05
C ALA A 150 9.39 -4.15 -12.61
N ASP A 151 9.10 -3.10 -11.84
CA ASP A 151 9.42 -1.72 -12.19
C ASP A 151 9.71 -0.84 -10.96
N GLU A 152 10.01 0.43 -11.22
CA GLU A 152 10.33 1.42 -10.19
C GLU A 152 9.15 1.72 -9.24
N ASN A 153 7.90 1.73 -9.75
CA ASN A 153 6.74 2.04 -8.93
C ASN A 153 6.54 0.94 -7.87
N GLU A 154 6.73 -0.31 -8.25
CA GLU A 154 6.71 -1.43 -7.32
C GLU A 154 7.87 -1.33 -6.31
N ALA A 155 9.07 -0.98 -6.74
CA ALA A 155 10.23 -0.82 -5.84
C ALA A 155 10.01 0.30 -4.82
N ASP A 156 9.42 1.42 -5.24
CA ASP A 156 9.09 2.54 -4.36
C ASP A 156 8.00 2.15 -3.34
N ALA A 157 6.96 1.44 -3.76
CA ALA A 157 5.92 0.92 -2.86
C ALA A 157 6.49 -0.08 -1.82
N ILE A 158 7.38 -0.98 -2.23
CA ILE A 158 8.09 -1.88 -1.31
C ILE A 158 8.90 -1.07 -0.28
N ALA A 159 9.62 -0.04 -0.73
CA ALA A 159 10.41 0.80 0.17
C ALA A 159 9.54 1.56 1.19
N ILE A 160 8.37 2.06 0.77
CA ILE A 160 7.38 2.70 1.65
C ILE A 160 6.88 1.70 2.70
N LEU A 161 6.52 0.49 2.28
CA LEU A 161 6.04 -0.56 3.20
C LEU A 161 7.09 -0.89 4.24
N LEU A 162 8.31 -1.22 3.82
CA LEU A 162 9.38 -1.59 4.74
C LEU A 162 9.72 -0.46 5.71
N TRP A 163 9.75 0.79 5.22
CA TRP A 163 9.93 1.97 6.08
C TRP A 163 8.82 2.05 7.14
N ALA A 164 7.57 1.86 6.75
CA ALA A 164 6.43 1.93 7.67
C ALA A 164 6.49 0.83 8.74
N LEU A 165 6.84 -0.39 8.35
CA LEU A 165 6.96 -1.52 9.26
C LEU A 165 8.09 -1.34 10.26
N GLU A 166 9.26 -0.88 9.83
CA GLU A 166 10.41 -0.66 10.71
C GLU A 166 10.22 0.53 11.65
N THR A 167 9.62 1.62 11.14
CA THR A 167 9.47 2.86 11.92
C THR A 167 8.35 2.76 12.96
N ARG A 168 7.29 2.01 12.68
CA ARG A 168 6.13 1.85 13.58
C ARG A 168 6.15 0.57 14.40
N GLY A 169 6.86 -0.48 13.94
CA GLY A 169 7.06 -1.70 14.70
C GLY A 169 7.98 -1.53 15.92
N GLY A 170 8.69 -0.38 16.02
CA GLY A 170 9.56 -0.05 17.14
C GLY A 170 8.89 0.75 18.27
N VAL A 171 7.60 1.07 18.17
CA VAL A 171 6.85 1.71 19.27
C VAL A 171 6.12 0.61 20.04
N GLN A 172 6.83 0.05 21.02
CA GLN A 172 6.22 -0.69 22.14
C GLN A 172 5.80 0.30 23.21
#